data_3841274e11a9c50a02de3df76dc03873
#
_entry.id   3841274e11a9c50a02de3df76dc03873
#
_cell.length_a   1.000
_cell.length_b   1.000
_cell.length_c   1.000
_cell.angle_alpha   90.00
_cell.angle_beta   90.00
_cell.angle_gamma   90.00
#
_symmetry.space_group_name_H-M   'P 1'
#
loop_
_entity.id
_entity.type
_entity.pdbx_description
1 polymer ?
#
loop_
_entity_poly.entity_id
_entity_poly.type
_entity_poly.pdbx_seq_one_letter_code
_entity_poly.pdbx_strand_id
1 'polypeptide(L)'
;MVMSKISFVIPCYRSARTIEGVVAEIQDTMASIPEYAYDMFLVNDCSPDDTFEVIRTLCAKYDNITGISLARNFGQHAALMAGLRRSDGDIVVCLDDDGQTPANEVGKLLAGIENGSDVVYASYESKHHSAFRNFGTWMNDIMTRMMLGKPRELHLTSYFAARRFVVDSMLRYENCYPYIIGLVLRATRNISNVPVTHRSRMVGTSGYTMKKLLGLWFNGFTAFSILPLRITTVTGITFAAAGFIYGIYTVVKKFVNPHVPLGFSALMAAVVFIGGMLMIMLGLIGEYIGRIYISINNSPQYVVKEEVGNNGKECGNGSVVNEGKKG
;
A
#
# COMPACT_ATOMS: atom_id res chain seq x y z
N MET A 1 -12.41 -17.34 30.47
CA MET A 1 -11.38 -17.02 29.48
C MET A 1 -11.93 -15.87 28.68
N VAL A 2 -11.19 -14.78 28.53
CA VAL A 2 -11.59 -13.71 27.62
C VAL A 2 -11.40 -14.29 26.21
N MET A 3 -12.49 -14.43 25.45
CA MET A 3 -12.43 -14.86 24.05
C MET A 3 -11.68 -13.79 23.27
N SER A 4 -10.60 -14.17 22.57
CA SER A 4 -9.93 -13.25 21.67
C SER A 4 -10.87 -12.85 20.52
N LYS A 5 -10.89 -11.56 20.18
CA LYS A 5 -11.76 -11.03 19.13
C LYS A 5 -10.98 -10.84 17.83
N ILE A 6 -11.58 -11.24 16.72
CA ILE A 6 -11.05 -11.04 15.37
C ILE A 6 -11.88 -9.97 14.65
N SER A 7 -11.22 -8.97 14.08
CA SER A 7 -11.85 -8.00 13.16
C SER A 7 -11.42 -8.29 11.73
N PHE A 8 -12.38 -8.56 10.85
CA PHE A 8 -12.15 -8.65 9.41
C PHE A 8 -12.31 -7.29 8.77
N VAL A 9 -11.36 -6.87 7.96
CA VAL A 9 -11.41 -5.59 7.21
C VAL A 9 -11.31 -5.88 5.72
N ILE A 10 -12.37 -5.51 4.98
CA ILE A 10 -12.55 -5.85 3.58
C ILE A 10 -12.79 -4.57 2.78
N PRO A 11 -11.80 -4.11 1.98
CA PRO A 11 -12.00 -2.98 1.07
C PRO A 11 -12.81 -3.44 -0.13
N CYS A 12 -13.90 -2.73 -0.46
CA CYS A 12 -14.85 -3.11 -1.50
C CYS A 12 -14.88 -2.07 -2.63
N TYR A 13 -14.65 -2.52 -3.86
CA TYR A 13 -14.77 -1.68 -5.05
C TYR A 13 -15.25 -2.48 -6.26
N ARG A 14 -16.47 -2.21 -6.74
CA ARG A 14 -17.18 -2.96 -7.79
C ARG A 14 -17.41 -4.43 -7.41
N SER A 15 -17.84 -4.63 -6.17
CA SER A 15 -17.93 -5.94 -5.52
C SER A 15 -19.37 -6.38 -5.30
N ALA A 16 -20.36 -5.72 -5.90
CA ALA A 16 -21.78 -6.03 -5.72
C ALA A 16 -22.11 -7.52 -5.96
N ARG A 17 -21.33 -8.22 -6.80
CA ARG A 17 -21.55 -9.63 -7.14
C ARG A 17 -20.73 -10.61 -6.31
N THR A 18 -19.76 -10.16 -5.55
CA THR A 18 -18.77 -11.04 -4.88
C THR A 18 -18.83 -10.92 -3.36
N ILE A 19 -19.15 -9.75 -2.83
CA ILE A 19 -19.02 -9.47 -1.39
C ILE A 19 -19.96 -10.34 -0.54
N GLU A 20 -21.16 -10.66 -1.02
CA GLU A 20 -22.08 -11.55 -0.29
C GLU A 20 -21.48 -12.95 -0.11
N GLY A 21 -20.84 -13.49 -1.17
CA GLY A 21 -20.16 -14.78 -1.10
C GLY A 21 -18.96 -14.78 -0.15
N VAL A 22 -18.19 -13.70 -0.13
CA VAL A 22 -17.05 -13.54 0.79
C VAL A 22 -17.54 -13.48 2.25
N VAL A 23 -18.59 -12.72 2.52
CA VAL A 23 -19.19 -12.65 3.86
C VAL A 23 -19.73 -14.00 4.31
N ALA A 24 -20.47 -14.71 3.43
CA ALA A 24 -20.98 -16.04 3.76
C ALA A 24 -19.86 -17.03 4.09
N GLU A 25 -18.76 -17.03 3.31
CA GLU A 25 -17.60 -17.88 3.58
C GLU A 25 -16.92 -17.56 4.92
N ILE A 26 -16.82 -16.28 5.30
CA ILE A 26 -16.31 -15.90 6.63
C ILE A 26 -17.24 -16.39 7.73
N GLN A 27 -18.56 -16.20 7.59
CA GLN A 27 -19.54 -16.66 8.56
C GLN A 27 -19.45 -18.18 8.79
N ASP A 28 -19.43 -18.95 7.68
CA ASP A 28 -19.32 -20.41 7.73
C ASP A 28 -17.98 -20.86 8.36
N THR A 29 -16.89 -20.18 8.04
CA THR A 29 -15.57 -20.49 8.60
C THR A 29 -15.52 -20.20 10.08
N MET A 30 -16.00 -19.04 10.51
CA MET A 30 -15.97 -18.64 11.92
C MET A 30 -16.95 -19.48 12.77
N ALA A 31 -18.02 -20.01 12.21
CA ALA A 31 -18.87 -20.99 12.87
C ALA A 31 -18.11 -22.29 13.24
N SER A 32 -17.05 -22.63 12.51
CA SER A 32 -16.18 -23.78 12.78
C SER A 32 -15.06 -23.48 13.80
N ILE A 33 -14.87 -22.21 14.18
CA ILE A 33 -13.84 -21.73 15.12
C ILE A 33 -14.50 -20.93 16.26
N PRO A 34 -15.32 -21.57 17.10
CA PRO A 34 -16.17 -20.88 18.10
C PRO A 34 -15.39 -20.25 19.25
N GLU A 35 -14.09 -20.53 19.37
CA GLU A 35 -13.21 -19.93 20.38
C GLU A 35 -12.93 -18.44 20.17
N TYR A 36 -13.27 -17.89 19.00
CA TYR A 36 -13.09 -16.49 18.67
C TYR A 36 -14.44 -15.78 18.49
N ALA A 37 -14.60 -14.64 19.15
CA ALA A 37 -15.61 -13.65 18.72
C ALA A 37 -15.09 -12.92 17.48
N TYR A 38 -16.00 -12.43 16.61
CA TYR A 38 -15.56 -11.71 15.40
C TYR A 38 -16.57 -10.67 14.94
N ASP A 39 -16.05 -9.66 14.26
CA ASP A 39 -16.80 -8.67 13.49
C ASP A 39 -16.17 -8.44 12.10
N MET A 40 -16.95 -7.78 11.23
CA MET A 40 -16.54 -7.48 9.86
C MET A 40 -16.77 -6.02 9.53
N PHE A 41 -15.77 -5.36 8.95
CA PHE A 41 -15.81 -4.00 8.45
C PHE A 41 -15.70 -4.01 6.91
N LEU A 42 -16.83 -3.74 6.24
CA LEU A 42 -16.93 -3.69 4.80
C LEU A 42 -16.80 -2.23 4.34
N VAL A 43 -15.69 -1.89 3.68
CA VAL A 43 -15.39 -0.50 3.34
C VAL A 43 -15.56 -0.25 1.85
N ASN A 44 -16.67 0.38 1.47
CA ASN A 44 -16.96 0.78 0.10
C ASN A 44 -16.12 2.02 -0.29
N ASP A 45 -15.16 1.84 -1.21
CA ASP A 45 -14.33 2.92 -1.74
C ASP A 45 -15.02 3.68 -2.88
N CYS A 46 -16.22 4.20 -2.61
CA CYS A 46 -17.06 4.93 -3.55
C CYS A 46 -17.26 4.17 -4.88
N SER A 47 -17.73 2.93 -4.78
CA SER A 47 -18.05 2.11 -5.95
C SER A 47 -19.13 2.75 -6.81
N PRO A 48 -19.03 2.66 -8.16
CA PRO A 48 -20.03 3.19 -9.07
C PRO A 48 -21.22 2.25 -9.31
N ASP A 49 -21.17 1.03 -8.76
CA ASP A 49 -22.21 -0.01 -8.81
C ASP A 49 -22.95 -0.12 -7.46
N ASP A 50 -23.85 -1.08 -7.34
CA ASP A 50 -24.69 -1.30 -6.17
C ASP A 50 -23.95 -1.92 -4.98
N THR A 51 -22.61 -1.89 -4.95
CA THR A 51 -21.80 -2.49 -3.87
C THR A 51 -22.26 -2.03 -2.49
N PHE A 52 -22.54 -0.74 -2.29
CA PHE A 52 -22.91 -0.24 -0.98
C PHE A 52 -24.34 -0.64 -0.57
N GLU A 53 -25.24 -0.79 -1.51
CA GLU A 53 -26.62 -1.31 -1.22
C GLU A 53 -26.59 -2.78 -0.79
N VAL A 54 -25.69 -3.59 -1.40
CA VAL A 54 -25.45 -4.97 -0.94
C VAL A 54 -24.86 -4.96 0.48
N ILE A 55 -23.90 -4.08 0.76
CA ILE A 55 -23.34 -3.93 2.11
C ILE A 55 -24.41 -3.54 3.14
N ARG A 56 -25.31 -2.60 2.82
CA ARG A 56 -26.45 -2.23 3.69
C ARG A 56 -27.34 -3.43 4.02
N THR A 57 -27.63 -4.24 3.00
CA THR A 57 -28.44 -5.46 3.16
C THR A 57 -27.74 -6.47 4.09
N LEU A 58 -26.42 -6.63 3.96
CA LEU A 58 -25.64 -7.50 4.83
C LEU A 58 -25.60 -6.98 6.27
N CYS A 59 -25.46 -5.67 6.47
CA CYS A 59 -25.52 -5.05 7.80
C CYS A 59 -26.90 -5.21 8.48
N ALA A 60 -27.98 -5.20 7.69
CA ALA A 60 -29.31 -5.46 8.20
C ALA A 60 -29.55 -6.94 8.55
N LYS A 61 -28.84 -7.86 7.89
CA LYS A 61 -28.97 -9.30 8.08
C LYS A 61 -28.10 -9.84 9.23
N TYR A 62 -26.93 -9.24 9.46
CA TYR A 62 -25.93 -9.73 10.40
C TYR A 62 -25.48 -8.63 11.37
N ASP A 63 -25.63 -8.89 12.65
CA ASP A 63 -25.33 -7.95 13.75
C ASP A 63 -23.83 -7.65 13.92
N ASN A 64 -22.96 -8.48 13.38
CA ASN A 64 -21.51 -8.37 13.46
C ASN A 64 -20.86 -7.72 12.23
N ILE A 65 -21.66 -7.04 11.38
CA ILE A 65 -21.16 -6.35 10.18
C ILE A 65 -21.35 -4.85 10.32
N THR A 66 -20.29 -4.10 10.01
CA THR A 66 -20.31 -2.65 9.86
C THR A 66 -19.94 -2.27 8.44
N GLY A 67 -20.80 -1.51 7.78
CA GLY A 67 -20.57 -0.96 6.42
C GLY A 67 -20.09 0.48 6.50
N ILE A 68 -19.01 0.81 5.82
CA ILE A 68 -18.43 2.15 5.73
C ILE A 68 -18.38 2.57 4.27
N SER A 69 -18.96 3.72 3.91
CA SER A 69 -18.87 4.28 2.57
C SER A 69 -18.00 5.52 2.56
N LEU A 70 -17.00 5.55 1.67
CA LEU A 70 -16.13 6.71 1.48
C LEU A 70 -16.76 7.72 0.52
N ALA A 71 -16.45 9.01 0.71
CA ALA A 71 -17.02 10.11 -0.08
C ALA A 71 -16.57 10.15 -1.54
N ARG A 72 -15.40 9.57 -1.85
CA ARG A 72 -14.85 9.38 -3.19
C ARG A 72 -13.94 8.17 -3.20
N ASN A 73 -13.46 7.73 -4.37
CA ASN A 73 -12.44 6.69 -4.45
C ASN A 73 -11.10 7.24 -3.96
N PHE A 74 -10.61 6.71 -2.84
CA PHE A 74 -9.32 7.03 -2.21
C PHE A 74 -8.27 5.94 -2.42
N GLY A 75 -8.68 4.78 -2.95
CA GLY A 75 -7.86 3.61 -3.19
C GLY A 75 -7.84 2.62 -2.02
N GLN A 76 -7.50 1.37 -2.35
CA GLN A 76 -7.57 0.21 -1.47
C GLN A 76 -6.89 0.44 -0.10
N HIS A 77 -5.71 1.05 -0.09
CA HIS A 77 -4.96 1.27 1.15
C HIS A 77 -5.65 2.27 2.10
N ALA A 78 -6.30 3.30 1.54
CA ALA A 78 -7.06 4.25 2.33
C ALA A 78 -8.37 3.62 2.87
N ALA A 79 -9.03 2.80 2.06
CA ALA A 79 -10.19 2.02 2.50
C ALA A 79 -9.82 1.05 3.64
N LEU A 80 -8.68 0.34 3.52
CA LEU A 80 -8.18 -0.49 4.62
C LEU A 80 -7.92 0.33 5.88
N MET A 81 -7.29 1.51 5.79
CA MET A 81 -7.06 2.37 6.97
C MET A 81 -8.37 2.83 7.62
N ALA A 82 -9.43 3.08 6.84
CA ALA A 82 -10.75 3.42 7.36
C ALA A 82 -11.35 2.27 8.18
N GLY A 83 -11.30 1.04 7.67
CA GLY A 83 -11.75 -0.15 8.38
C GLY A 83 -10.89 -0.47 9.61
N LEU A 84 -9.56 -0.41 9.48
CA LEU A 84 -8.61 -0.62 10.59
C LEU A 84 -8.87 0.35 11.76
N ARG A 85 -9.24 1.59 11.48
CA ARG A 85 -9.54 2.60 12.52
C ARG A 85 -10.85 2.30 13.27
N ARG A 86 -11.76 1.57 12.67
CA ARG A 86 -13.01 1.13 13.30
C ARG A 86 -12.89 -0.21 14.00
N SER A 87 -11.93 -1.04 13.58
CA SER A 87 -11.72 -2.36 14.17
C SER A 87 -11.18 -2.26 15.60
N ASP A 88 -11.63 -3.15 16.48
CA ASP A 88 -11.23 -3.25 17.89
C ASP A 88 -10.76 -4.67 18.30
N GLY A 89 -10.72 -5.60 17.34
CA GLY A 89 -10.26 -6.98 17.59
C GLY A 89 -8.80 -7.06 18.03
N ASP A 90 -8.49 -8.08 18.84
CA ASP A 90 -7.12 -8.43 19.27
C ASP A 90 -6.25 -8.84 18.08
N ILE A 91 -6.88 -9.46 17.07
CA ILE A 91 -6.31 -9.83 15.79
C ILE A 91 -7.15 -9.18 14.69
N VAL A 92 -6.49 -8.55 13.74
CA VAL A 92 -7.16 -7.97 12.57
C VAL A 92 -6.75 -8.73 11.33
N VAL A 93 -7.74 -9.18 10.56
CA VAL A 93 -7.57 -9.92 9.31
C VAL A 93 -8.01 -9.04 8.15
N CYS A 94 -7.10 -8.78 7.21
CA CYS A 94 -7.41 -8.07 5.97
C CYS A 94 -7.46 -9.06 4.81
N LEU A 95 -8.50 -8.97 3.96
CA LEU A 95 -8.66 -9.80 2.77
C LEU A 95 -9.38 -9.02 1.66
N ASP A 96 -9.27 -9.51 0.42
CA ASP A 96 -9.90 -8.88 -0.74
C ASP A 96 -11.38 -9.33 -0.89
N ASP A 97 -12.15 -8.54 -1.64
CA ASP A 97 -13.59 -8.68 -1.89
C ASP A 97 -13.95 -9.50 -3.13
N ASP A 98 -12.95 -10.04 -3.86
CA ASP A 98 -13.15 -10.68 -5.17
C ASP A 98 -13.28 -12.21 -5.11
N GLY A 99 -13.26 -12.80 -3.92
CA GLY A 99 -13.36 -14.25 -3.68
C GLY A 99 -12.12 -15.07 -4.09
N GLN A 100 -11.02 -14.41 -4.53
CA GLN A 100 -9.76 -15.11 -4.79
C GLN A 100 -9.04 -15.49 -3.49
N THR A 101 -9.33 -14.76 -2.43
CA THR A 101 -8.77 -14.93 -1.11
C THR A 101 -9.58 -15.98 -0.34
N PRO A 102 -9.00 -17.14 0.01
CA PRO A 102 -9.72 -18.21 0.67
C PRO A 102 -10.00 -17.88 2.14
N ALA A 103 -11.16 -17.31 2.45
CA ALA A 103 -11.54 -16.97 3.81
C ALA A 103 -11.62 -18.22 4.72
N ASN A 104 -11.94 -19.39 4.14
CA ASN A 104 -11.95 -20.68 4.87
C ASN A 104 -10.56 -21.14 5.33
N GLU A 105 -9.48 -20.52 4.86
CA GLU A 105 -8.12 -20.82 5.33
C GLU A 105 -7.60 -19.83 6.38
N VAL A 106 -8.46 -18.95 6.92
CA VAL A 106 -8.07 -17.98 7.97
C VAL A 106 -7.45 -18.64 9.19
N GLY A 107 -7.89 -19.86 9.55
CA GLY A 107 -7.32 -20.62 10.64
C GLY A 107 -5.81 -20.84 10.54
N LYS A 108 -5.25 -20.93 9.31
CA LYS A 108 -3.80 -21.02 9.11
C LYS A 108 -3.07 -19.72 9.51
N LEU A 109 -3.69 -18.56 9.23
CA LEU A 109 -3.13 -17.26 9.61
C LEU A 109 -3.19 -17.11 11.13
N LEU A 110 -4.32 -17.48 11.74
CA LEU A 110 -4.51 -17.43 13.20
C LEU A 110 -3.50 -18.33 13.92
N ALA A 111 -3.30 -19.55 13.45
CA ALA A 111 -2.27 -20.45 13.99
C ALA A 111 -0.87 -19.82 13.90
N GLY A 112 -0.54 -19.10 12.84
CA GLY A 112 0.73 -18.38 12.73
C GLY A 112 0.86 -17.24 13.74
N ILE A 113 -0.23 -16.52 14.05
CA ILE A 113 -0.27 -15.52 15.12
C ILE A 113 -0.09 -16.18 16.49
N GLU A 114 -0.78 -17.30 16.76
CA GLU A 114 -0.66 -18.05 18.01
C GLU A 114 0.77 -18.58 18.22
N ASN A 115 1.43 -19.02 17.14
CA ASN A 115 2.83 -19.46 17.15
C ASN A 115 3.84 -18.31 17.37
N GLY A 116 3.37 -17.11 17.67
CA GLY A 116 4.20 -15.99 18.13
C GLY A 116 4.55 -14.97 17.06
N SER A 117 4.07 -15.10 15.82
CA SER A 117 4.23 -14.04 14.80
C SER A 117 3.36 -12.84 15.14
N ASP A 118 3.87 -11.63 14.83
CA ASP A 118 3.10 -10.39 14.97
C ASP A 118 2.20 -10.14 13.77
N VAL A 119 2.65 -10.56 12.59
CA VAL A 119 1.90 -10.50 11.33
C VAL A 119 2.15 -11.78 10.54
N VAL A 120 1.09 -12.31 9.96
CA VAL A 120 1.13 -13.51 9.10
C VAL A 120 0.52 -13.16 7.75
N TYR A 121 1.29 -13.31 6.68
CA TYR A 121 0.82 -13.14 5.31
C TYR A 121 0.51 -14.49 4.66
N ALA A 122 -0.59 -14.54 3.94
CA ALA A 122 -0.87 -15.65 3.06
C ALA A 122 0.16 -15.70 1.92
N SER A 123 0.70 -16.87 1.63
CA SER A 123 1.61 -17.14 0.51
C SER A 123 0.93 -18.06 -0.49
N TYR A 124 0.84 -17.61 -1.73
CA TYR A 124 0.28 -18.43 -2.80
C TYR A 124 1.39 -19.19 -3.51
N GLU A 125 1.21 -20.49 -3.72
CA GLU A 125 2.12 -21.27 -4.56
C GLU A 125 2.17 -20.67 -5.97
N SER A 126 3.37 -20.35 -6.45
CA SER A 126 3.59 -19.65 -7.72
C SER A 126 3.16 -20.54 -8.90
N LYS A 127 2.04 -20.20 -9.54
CA LYS A 127 1.78 -20.67 -10.92
C LYS A 127 2.68 -19.87 -11.87
N HIS A 128 3.29 -20.56 -12.84
CA HIS A 128 4.13 -19.96 -13.87
C HIS A 128 3.42 -18.79 -14.58
N HIS A 129 3.91 -17.59 -14.39
CA HIS A 129 3.39 -16.37 -15.01
C HIS A 129 4.28 -15.96 -16.19
N SER A 130 3.72 -15.17 -17.15
CA SER A 130 4.49 -14.67 -18.29
C SER A 130 5.74 -13.90 -17.85
N ALA A 131 6.84 -13.98 -18.63
CA ALA A 131 8.12 -13.35 -18.35
C ALA A 131 8.00 -11.83 -18.03
N PHE A 132 7.05 -11.17 -18.67
CA PHE A 132 6.78 -9.74 -18.46
C PHE A 132 6.20 -9.42 -17.06
N ARG A 133 5.29 -10.24 -16.55
CA ARG A 133 4.72 -10.09 -15.20
C ARG A 133 5.76 -10.41 -14.13
N ASN A 134 6.66 -11.37 -14.42
CA ASN A 134 7.78 -11.70 -13.56
C ASN A 134 8.77 -10.53 -13.41
N PHE A 135 9.02 -9.76 -14.48
CA PHE A 135 9.87 -8.57 -14.41
C PHE A 135 9.27 -7.47 -13.52
N GLY A 136 7.97 -7.18 -13.63
CA GLY A 136 7.29 -6.22 -12.76
C GLY A 136 7.30 -6.65 -11.29
N THR A 137 7.07 -7.93 -11.02
CA THR A 137 7.13 -8.50 -9.67
C THR A 137 8.55 -8.44 -9.11
N TRP A 138 9.57 -8.79 -9.90
CA TRP A 138 10.98 -8.71 -9.51
C TRP A 138 11.41 -7.27 -9.21
N MET A 139 11.00 -6.31 -10.02
CA MET A 139 11.31 -4.89 -9.80
C MET A 139 10.66 -4.36 -8.51
N ASN A 140 9.38 -4.72 -8.28
CA ASN A 140 8.67 -4.38 -7.04
C ASN A 140 9.33 -5.05 -5.81
N ASP A 141 9.78 -6.27 -5.94
CA ASP A 141 10.46 -7.01 -4.87
C ASP A 141 11.82 -6.37 -4.51
N ILE A 142 12.65 -6.01 -5.51
CA ILE A 142 13.88 -5.26 -5.28
C ILE A 142 13.59 -3.94 -4.59
N MET A 143 12.61 -3.19 -5.08
CA MET A 143 12.20 -1.93 -4.50
C MET A 143 11.82 -2.10 -3.02
N THR A 144 10.94 -3.05 -2.72
CA THR A 144 10.48 -3.31 -1.35
C THR A 144 11.62 -3.75 -0.43
N ARG A 145 12.55 -4.56 -0.94
CA ARG A 145 13.76 -4.96 -0.19
C ARG A 145 14.68 -3.78 0.12
N MET A 146 15.00 -2.97 -0.88
CA MET A 146 15.92 -1.85 -0.73
C MET A 146 15.34 -0.72 0.13
N MET A 147 14.04 -0.47 0.01
CA MET A 147 13.37 0.66 0.67
C MET A 147 12.86 0.32 2.07
N LEU A 148 12.34 -0.88 2.27
CA LEU A 148 11.66 -1.28 3.50
C LEU A 148 12.43 -2.39 4.26
N GLY A 149 13.55 -2.85 3.72
CA GLY A 149 14.35 -3.92 4.32
C GLY A 149 13.60 -5.26 4.40
N LYS A 150 12.74 -5.54 3.42
CA LYS A 150 12.00 -6.81 3.33
C LYS A 150 12.95 -8.01 3.28
N PRO A 151 12.78 -9.05 4.11
CA PRO A 151 13.51 -10.31 3.99
C PRO A 151 13.26 -10.97 2.63
N ARG A 152 14.26 -11.70 2.10
CA ARG A 152 14.18 -12.31 0.75
C ARG A 152 13.07 -13.34 0.61
N GLU A 153 12.77 -14.08 1.68
CA GLU A 153 11.82 -15.19 1.70
C GLU A 153 10.38 -14.74 1.99
N LEU A 154 10.17 -13.48 2.34
CA LEU A 154 8.86 -12.98 2.73
C LEU A 154 8.00 -12.62 1.51
N HIS A 155 6.84 -13.24 1.38
CA HIS A 155 5.81 -12.90 0.40
C HIS A 155 4.77 -12.00 1.04
N LEU A 156 4.57 -10.80 0.47
CA LEU A 156 3.61 -9.81 0.96
C LEU A 156 2.40 -9.78 0.02
N THR A 157 1.23 -9.99 0.57
CA THR A 157 -0.04 -10.06 -0.15
C THR A 157 -1.08 -9.14 0.50
N SER A 158 -2.27 -9.03 -0.08
CA SER A 158 -3.40 -8.33 0.53
C SER A 158 -4.07 -9.13 1.66
N TYR A 159 -3.86 -10.46 1.70
CA TYR A 159 -4.39 -11.34 2.73
C TYR A 159 -3.38 -11.53 3.86
N PHE A 160 -3.68 -10.96 5.00
CA PHE A 160 -2.83 -11.06 6.18
C PHE A 160 -3.62 -10.95 7.48
N ALA A 161 -3.08 -11.50 8.54
CA ALA A 161 -3.52 -11.30 9.93
C ALA A 161 -2.45 -10.52 10.69
N ALA A 162 -2.85 -9.59 11.55
CA ALA A 162 -1.95 -8.77 12.35
C ALA A 162 -2.46 -8.65 13.79
N ARG A 163 -1.57 -8.66 14.77
CA ARG A 163 -1.88 -8.35 16.17
C ARG A 163 -2.29 -6.88 16.32
N ARG A 164 -3.16 -6.58 17.28
CA ARG A 164 -3.68 -5.25 17.57
C ARG A 164 -2.60 -4.17 17.67
N PHE A 165 -1.50 -4.40 18.40
CA PHE A 165 -0.45 -3.41 18.57
C PHE A 165 0.22 -2.99 17.25
N VAL A 166 0.30 -3.90 16.26
CA VAL A 166 0.80 -3.58 14.92
C VAL A 166 -0.15 -2.63 14.21
N VAL A 167 -1.46 -2.94 14.28
CA VAL A 167 -2.51 -2.09 13.71
C VAL A 167 -2.51 -0.71 14.38
N ASP A 168 -2.38 -0.64 15.71
CA ASP A 168 -2.29 0.63 16.44
C ASP A 168 -1.07 1.46 16.02
N SER A 169 0.06 0.78 15.76
CA SER A 169 1.25 1.45 15.20
C SER A 169 0.99 1.99 13.78
N MET A 170 0.28 1.24 12.95
CA MET A 170 -0.08 1.67 11.59
C MET A 170 -1.02 2.89 11.63
N LEU A 171 -1.99 2.90 12.56
CA LEU A 171 -2.99 3.98 12.71
C LEU A 171 -2.39 5.32 13.17
N ARG A 172 -1.15 5.34 13.67
CA ARG A 172 -0.41 6.60 13.94
C ARG A 172 0.02 7.33 12.66
N TYR A 173 -0.06 6.64 11.51
CA TYR A 173 0.25 7.27 10.23
C TYR A 173 -0.98 8.02 9.71
N GLU A 174 -0.92 9.35 9.69
CA GLU A 174 -2.02 10.25 9.33
C GLU A 174 -1.86 10.89 7.94
N ASN A 175 -0.75 10.63 7.22
CA ASN A 175 -0.51 11.23 5.90
C ASN A 175 -1.43 10.65 4.81
N CYS A 176 -1.70 11.44 3.76
CA CYS A 176 -2.71 11.19 2.72
C CYS A 176 -2.54 9.92 1.89
N TYR A 177 -1.34 9.36 1.81
CA TYR A 177 -1.04 8.22 0.96
C TYR A 177 -0.52 7.04 1.78
N PRO A 178 -1.42 6.29 2.48
CA PRO A 178 -1.01 5.13 3.23
C PRO A 178 -0.53 4.02 2.28
N TYR A 179 0.48 3.28 2.72
CA TYR A 179 0.93 2.06 2.07
C TYR A 179 1.04 0.97 3.11
N ILE A 180 0.02 0.13 3.21
CA ILE A 180 -0.16 -0.86 4.28
C ILE A 180 1.09 -1.72 4.49
N ILE A 181 1.65 -2.28 3.42
CA ILE A 181 2.86 -3.11 3.49
C ILE A 181 4.03 -2.33 4.13
N GLY A 182 4.20 -1.07 3.74
CA GLY A 182 5.24 -0.22 4.31
C GLY A 182 5.02 0.09 5.78
N LEU A 183 3.78 0.29 6.20
CA LEU A 183 3.41 0.53 7.59
C LEU A 183 3.65 -0.72 8.46
N VAL A 184 3.27 -1.90 7.98
CA VAL A 184 3.55 -3.18 8.67
C VAL A 184 5.05 -3.39 8.84
N LEU A 185 5.86 -3.23 7.77
CA LEU A 185 7.31 -3.42 7.83
C LEU A 185 8.03 -2.39 8.72
N ARG A 186 7.41 -1.24 8.99
CA ARG A 186 7.90 -0.26 9.97
C ARG A 186 7.54 -0.63 11.40
N ALA A 187 6.37 -1.28 11.60
CA ALA A 187 5.87 -1.62 12.92
C ALA A 187 6.57 -2.84 13.53
N THR A 188 6.86 -3.87 12.73
CA THR A 188 7.49 -5.11 13.21
C THR A 188 8.38 -5.77 12.17
N ARG A 189 9.31 -6.63 12.64
CA ARG A 189 10.12 -7.55 11.83
C ARG A 189 9.71 -9.00 12.02
N ASN A 190 8.87 -9.31 13.02
CA ASN A 190 8.39 -10.64 13.32
C ASN A 190 7.18 -10.99 12.43
N ILE A 191 7.48 -11.26 11.15
CA ILE A 191 6.50 -11.52 10.09
C ILE A 191 6.75 -12.90 9.51
N SER A 192 5.70 -13.70 9.35
CA SER A 192 5.78 -15.03 8.73
C SER A 192 4.84 -15.17 7.54
N ASN A 193 5.01 -16.24 6.78
CA ASN A 193 4.13 -16.63 5.70
C ASN A 193 3.50 -18.01 6.01
N VAL A 194 2.23 -18.16 5.59
CA VAL A 194 1.56 -19.47 5.58
C VAL A 194 1.05 -19.77 4.17
N PRO A 195 1.21 -21.00 3.68
CA PRO A 195 0.72 -21.38 2.36
C PRO A 195 -0.81 -21.48 2.37
N VAL A 196 -1.43 -20.79 1.40
CA VAL A 196 -2.87 -20.85 1.16
C VAL A 196 -3.16 -21.16 -0.30
N THR A 197 -4.34 -21.76 -0.55
CA THR A 197 -4.76 -22.15 -1.89
C THR A 197 -5.22 -20.92 -2.67
N HIS A 198 -4.58 -20.60 -3.79
CA HIS A 198 -5.03 -19.51 -4.66
C HIS A 198 -6.23 -19.93 -5.50
N ARG A 199 -7.32 -19.20 -5.41
CA ARG A 199 -8.51 -19.43 -6.24
C ARG A 199 -8.47 -18.58 -7.51
N SER A 200 -9.05 -19.10 -8.59
CA SER A 200 -9.27 -18.30 -9.79
C SER A 200 -10.35 -17.24 -9.52
N ARG A 201 -10.18 -16.05 -10.10
CA ARG A 201 -11.14 -14.95 -9.95
C ARG A 201 -12.55 -15.39 -10.41
N MET A 202 -13.55 -15.15 -9.57
CA MET A 202 -14.95 -15.55 -9.88
C MET A 202 -15.56 -14.65 -10.97
N VAL A 203 -15.21 -13.34 -11.02
CA VAL A 203 -15.76 -12.37 -11.98
C VAL A 203 -14.72 -11.32 -12.34
N GLY A 204 -14.60 -10.96 -13.64
CA GLY A 204 -13.87 -9.79 -14.14
C GLY A 204 -12.44 -10.05 -14.64
N THR A 205 -11.92 -9.07 -15.41
CA THR A 205 -10.53 -9.01 -15.89
C THR A 205 -9.72 -8.02 -15.06
N SER A 206 -8.42 -8.28 -14.90
CA SER A 206 -7.52 -7.35 -14.19
C SER A 206 -7.55 -5.96 -14.82
N GLY A 207 -8.00 -4.95 -14.07
CA GLY A 207 -8.07 -3.55 -14.50
C GLY A 207 -6.73 -2.80 -14.46
N TYR A 208 -5.61 -3.49 -14.23
CA TYR A 208 -4.28 -2.88 -14.16
C TYR A 208 -3.67 -2.71 -15.55
N THR A 209 -3.63 -1.46 -16.03
CA THR A 209 -2.85 -1.08 -17.21
C THR A 209 -1.41 -0.78 -16.81
N MET A 210 -0.46 -0.89 -17.77
CA MET A 210 0.96 -0.54 -17.55
C MET A 210 1.16 0.87 -16.99
N LYS A 211 0.36 1.83 -17.47
CA LYS A 211 0.41 3.21 -16.98
C LYS A 211 0.02 3.30 -15.50
N LYS A 212 -1.00 2.54 -15.07
CA LYS A 212 -1.41 2.47 -13.65
C LYS A 212 -0.35 1.78 -12.78
N LEU A 213 0.26 0.70 -13.28
CA LEU A 213 1.33 -0.01 -12.58
C LEU A 213 2.58 0.87 -12.40
N LEU A 214 3.01 1.58 -13.44
CA LEU A 214 4.12 2.55 -13.36
C LEU A 214 3.81 3.69 -12.39
N GLY A 215 2.59 4.25 -12.44
CA GLY A 215 2.14 5.29 -11.50
C GLY A 215 2.15 4.80 -10.05
N LEU A 216 1.64 3.59 -9.80
CA LEU A 216 1.65 2.98 -8.46
C LEU A 216 3.08 2.75 -7.97
N TRP A 217 3.97 2.29 -8.87
CA TRP A 217 5.38 2.07 -8.57
C TRP A 217 6.10 3.38 -8.23
N PHE A 218 5.96 4.44 -9.05
CA PHE A 218 6.51 5.76 -8.75
C PHE A 218 5.97 6.34 -7.45
N ASN A 219 4.67 6.20 -7.19
CA ASN A 219 4.05 6.66 -5.96
C ASN A 219 4.60 5.93 -4.73
N GLY A 220 4.73 4.60 -4.79
CA GLY A 220 5.34 3.81 -3.71
C GLY A 220 6.82 4.18 -3.51
N PHE A 221 7.57 4.34 -4.62
CA PHE A 221 8.98 4.64 -4.59
C PHE A 221 9.29 5.99 -3.93
N THR A 222 8.53 7.03 -4.25
CA THR A 222 8.74 8.38 -3.72
C THR A 222 8.08 8.62 -2.35
N ALA A 223 7.02 7.86 -2.00
CA ALA A 223 6.33 8.02 -0.72
C ALA A 223 7.09 7.45 0.49
N PHE A 224 7.87 6.38 0.29
CA PHE A 224 8.45 5.61 1.41
C PHE A 224 9.97 5.57 1.43
N SER A 225 10.66 6.17 0.44
CA SER A 225 12.11 6.15 0.37
C SER A 225 12.71 7.48 -0.07
N ILE A 226 13.80 7.85 0.58
CA ILE A 226 14.69 8.91 0.14
C ILE A 226 15.78 8.38 -0.80
N LEU A 227 15.74 7.09 -1.14
CA LEU A 227 16.76 6.44 -1.98
C LEU A 227 16.92 7.09 -3.36
N PRO A 228 15.82 7.46 -4.09
CA PRO A 228 15.97 8.16 -5.37
C PRO A 228 16.78 9.44 -5.25
N LEU A 229 16.54 10.20 -4.17
CA LEU A 229 17.26 11.45 -3.91
C LEU A 229 18.74 11.18 -3.60
N ARG A 230 19.06 10.12 -2.87
CA ARG A 230 20.45 9.70 -2.61
C ARG A 230 21.17 9.24 -3.89
N ILE A 231 20.48 8.48 -4.75
CA ILE A 231 21.03 8.04 -6.03
C ILE A 231 21.37 9.26 -6.90
N THR A 232 20.47 10.23 -7.02
CA THR A 232 20.74 11.46 -7.80
C THR A 232 21.90 12.27 -7.20
N THR A 233 22.01 12.34 -5.88
CA THR A 233 23.13 13.02 -5.20
C THR A 233 24.46 12.33 -5.53
N VAL A 234 24.54 10.99 -5.38
CA VAL A 234 25.75 10.23 -5.67
C VAL A 234 26.12 10.36 -7.16
N THR A 235 25.14 10.26 -8.04
CA THR A 235 25.33 10.43 -9.48
C THR A 235 25.84 11.84 -9.79
N GLY A 236 25.25 12.88 -9.20
CA GLY A 236 25.69 14.27 -9.35
C GLY A 236 27.15 14.48 -8.91
N ILE A 237 27.54 13.94 -7.75
CA ILE A 237 28.93 13.99 -7.25
C ILE A 237 29.89 13.29 -8.24
N THR A 238 29.48 12.11 -8.76
CA THR A 238 30.31 11.36 -9.71
C THR A 238 30.55 12.15 -11.00
N PHE A 239 29.49 12.75 -11.56
CA PHE A 239 29.60 13.57 -12.76
C PHE A 239 30.37 14.88 -12.52
N ALA A 240 30.22 15.52 -11.36
CA ALA A 240 30.97 16.70 -11.00
C ALA A 240 32.46 16.38 -10.89
N ALA A 241 32.84 15.27 -10.24
CA ALA A 241 34.24 14.82 -10.15
C ALA A 241 34.82 14.50 -11.54
N ALA A 242 34.09 13.76 -12.39
CA ALA A 242 34.50 13.46 -13.75
C ALA A 242 34.69 14.73 -14.61
N GLY A 243 33.73 15.66 -14.51
CA GLY A 243 33.78 16.96 -15.17
C GLY A 243 35.00 17.82 -14.73
N PHE A 244 35.28 17.82 -13.42
CA PHE A 244 36.41 18.52 -12.84
C PHE A 244 37.77 17.95 -13.37
N ILE A 245 37.90 16.62 -13.36
CA ILE A 245 39.09 15.93 -13.88
C ILE A 245 39.26 16.23 -15.36
N TYR A 246 38.18 16.17 -16.15
CA TYR A 246 38.20 16.50 -17.58
C TYR A 246 38.54 17.98 -17.81
N GLY A 247 38.06 18.88 -16.96
CA GLY A 247 38.41 20.30 -16.97
C GLY A 247 39.91 20.53 -16.80
N ILE A 248 40.52 19.90 -15.78
CA ILE A 248 41.98 19.94 -15.56
C ILE A 248 42.73 19.41 -16.78
N TYR A 249 42.33 18.23 -17.31
CA TYR A 249 42.93 17.65 -18.50
C TYR A 249 42.90 18.62 -19.70
N THR A 250 41.78 19.29 -19.93
CA THR A 250 41.60 20.23 -21.07
C THR A 250 42.50 21.46 -20.93
N VAL A 251 42.61 21.99 -19.68
CA VAL A 251 43.50 23.12 -19.37
C VAL A 251 44.96 22.72 -19.61
N VAL A 252 45.43 21.60 -19.08
CA VAL A 252 46.78 21.10 -19.26
C VAL A 252 47.08 20.86 -20.75
N LYS A 253 46.14 20.23 -21.48
CA LYS A 253 46.28 19.98 -22.91
C LYS A 253 46.44 21.28 -23.71
N LYS A 254 45.74 22.34 -23.34
CA LYS A 254 45.84 23.65 -24.00
C LYS A 254 47.21 24.32 -23.78
N PHE A 255 47.80 24.15 -22.59
CA PHE A 255 49.14 24.65 -22.32
C PHE A 255 50.20 23.87 -23.12
N VAL A 256 50.04 22.56 -23.29
CA VAL A 256 51.00 21.71 -24.03
C VAL A 256 50.84 21.85 -25.54
N ASN A 257 49.64 22.04 -26.05
CA ASN A 257 49.35 22.16 -27.47
C ASN A 257 48.38 23.32 -27.76
N PRO A 258 48.90 24.53 -28.07
CA PRO A 258 48.08 25.73 -28.34
C PRO A 258 47.15 25.64 -29.56
N HIS A 259 47.41 24.73 -30.52
CA HIS A 259 46.62 24.57 -31.75
C HIS A 259 45.39 23.67 -31.63
N VAL A 260 44.98 23.27 -30.43
CA VAL A 260 43.75 22.47 -30.22
C VAL A 260 42.52 23.26 -30.72
N PRO A 261 41.70 22.71 -31.65
CA PRO A 261 40.51 23.37 -32.15
C PRO A 261 39.52 23.71 -31.03
N LEU A 262 38.81 24.81 -31.18
CA LEU A 262 37.77 25.19 -30.27
C LEU A 262 36.64 24.16 -30.30
N GLY A 263 36.43 23.44 -29.18
CA GLY A 263 35.46 22.34 -29.05
C GLY A 263 34.01 22.82 -28.84
N PHE A 264 33.50 23.71 -29.73
CA PHE A 264 32.18 24.29 -29.63
C PHE A 264 31.08 23.20 -29.54
N SER A 265 31.14 22.18 -30.40
CA SER A 265 30.17 21.07 -30.41
C SER A 265 30.21 20.26 -29.11
N ALA A 266 31.42 20.01 -28.58
CA ALA A 266 31.59 19.31 -27.31
C ALA A 266 31.05 20.14 -26.11
N LEU A 267 31.27 21.46 -26.14
CA LEU A 267 30.76 22.38 -25.15
C LEU A 267 29.21 22.39 -25.15
N MET A 268 28.60 22.53 -26.33
CA MET A 268 27.16 22.52 -26.49
C MET A 268 26.55 21.17 -26.04
N ALA A 269 27.13 20.06 -26.39
CA ALA A 269 26.69 18.73 -25.91
C ALA A 269 26.80 18.62 -24.41
N ALA A 270 27.85 19.10 -23.78
CA ALA A 270 28.03 19.11 -22.35
C ALA A 270 26.97 20.00 -21.62
N VAL A 271 26.71 21.19 -22.16
CA VAL A 271 25.71 22.11 -21.60
C VAL A 271 24.30 21.53 -21.67
N VAL A 272 23.91 20.94 -22.81
CA VAL A 272 22.59 20.31 -22.97
C VAL A 272 22.47 19.10 -22.04
N PHE A 273 23.52 18.27 -21.92
CA PHE A 273 23.51 17.11 -21.04
C PHE A 273 23.40 17.50 -19.55
N ILE A 274 24.22 18.44 -19.10
CA ILE A 274 24.18 18.95 -17.71
C ILE A 274 22.83 19.62 -17.44
N GLY A 275 22.30 20.43 -18.36
CA GLY A 275 21.00 21.06 -18.25
C GLY A 275 19.87 20.04 -18.12
N GLY A 276 19.87 19.00 -18.95
CA GLY A 276 18.90 17.91 -18.86
C GLY A 276 18.97 17.17 -17.51
N MET A 277 20.17 16.89 -17.04
CA MET A 277 20.37 16.24 -15.74
C MET A 277 19.91 17.11 -14.56
N LEU A 278 20.16 18.40 -14.59
CA LEU A 278 19.65 19.35 -13.59
C LEU A 278 18.13 19.40 -13.58
N MET A 279 17.48 19.38 -14.76
CA MET A 279 16.02 19.35 -14.86
C MET A 279 15.42 18.08 -14.23
N ILE A 280 16.06 16.93 -14.44
CA ILE A 280 15.63 15.66 -13.79
C ILE A 280 15.76 15.76 -12.27
N MET A 281 16.87 16.29 -11.75
CA MET A 281 17.11 16.47 -10.31
C MET A 281 16.08 17.44 -9.70
N LEU A 282 15.83 18.56 -10.33
CA LEU A 282 14.83 19.56 -9.89
C LEU A 282 13.41 18.97 -9.92
N GLY A 283 13.07 18.19 -10.93
CA GLY A 283 11.80 17.48 -11.01
C GLY A 283 11.61 16.51 -9.84
N LEU A 284 12.65 15.74 -9.50
CA LEU A 284 12.59 14.82 -8.37
C LEU A 284 12.45 15.57 -7.03
N ILE A 285 13.21 16.65 -6.83
CA ILE A 285 13.08 17.51 -5.63
C ILE A 285 11.66 18.08 -5.56
N GLY A 286 11.13 18.57 -6.69
CA GLY A 286 9.75 19.08 -6.78
C GLY A 286 8.70 18.06 -6.36
N GLU A 287 8.87 16.77 -6.74
CA GLU A 287 7.99 15.68 -6.32
C GLU A 287 7.99 15.50 -4.79
N TYR A 288 9.17 15.52 -4.15
CA TYR A 288 9.26 15.42 -2.68
C TYR A 288 8.68 16.64 -1.98
N ILE A 289 8.94 17.86 -2.49
CA ILE A 289 8.36 19.10 -1.96
C ILE A 289 6.84 19.07 -2.09
N GLY A 290 6.32 18.63 -3.24
CA GLY A 290 4.88 18.47 -3.46
C GLY A 290 4.23 17.52 -2.44
N ARG A 291 4.89 16.40 -2.11
CA ARG A 291 4.40 15.46 -1.08
C ARG A 291 4.45 16.07 0.33
N ILE A 292 5.51 16.79 0.66
CA ILE A 292 5.62 17.51 1.94
C ILE A 292 4.50 18.56 2.04
N TYR A 293 4.25 19.32 0.97
CA TYR A 293 3.20 20.32 0.90
C TYR A 293 1.81 19.72 1.15
N ILE A 294 1.48 18.59 0.48
CA ILE A 294 0.22 17.88 0.67
C ILE A 294 0.09 17.34 2.11
N SER A 295 1.21 16.86 2.71
CA SER A 295 1.23 16.37 4.08
C SER A 295 1.02 17.50 5.10
N ILE A 296 1.64 18.67 4.89
CA ILE A 296 1.51 19.83 5.78
C ILE A 296 0.10 20.42 5.73
N ASN A 297 -0.56 20.38 4.56
CA ASN A 297 -1.92 20.89 4.39
C ASN A 297 -3.00 19.99 5.02
N ASN A 298 -2.63 18.97 5.79
CA ASN A 298 -3.55 18.07 6.49
C ASN A 298 -4.68 17.53 5.60
N SER A 299 -4.37 17.25 4.33
CA SER A 299 -5.34 16.61 3.44
C SER A 299 -5.76 15.27 4.06
N PRO A 300 -7.06 14.99 4.21
CA PRO A 300 -7.51 13.78 4.88
C PRO A 300 -7.10 12.54 4.09
N GLN A 301 -6.69 11.49 4.80
CA GLN A 301 -6.34 10.19 4.23
C GLN A 301 -7.54 9.55 3.52
N TYR A 302 -8.73 9.73 4.08
CA TYR A 302 -10.04 9.37 3.54
C TYR A 302 -11.12 10.24 4.20
N VAL A 303 -12.31 10.26 3.61
CA VAL A 303 -13.50 10.91 4.17
C VAL A 303 -14.63 9.89 4.17
N VAL A 304 -15.16 9.58 5.35
CA VAL A 304 -16.35 8.74 5.49
C VAL A 304 -17.56 9.56 5.13
N LYS A 305 -18.34 9.09 4.16
CA LYS A 305 -19.61 9.69 3.74
C LYS A 305 -20.76 9.17 4.62
N GLU A 306 -20.71 7.87 4.92
CA GLU A 306 -21.78 7.17 5.58
C GLU A 306 -21.25 5.93 6.28
N GLU A 307 -21.83 5.59 7.42
CA GLU A 307 -21.52 4.37 8.17
C GLU A 307 -22.84 3.71 8.58
N VAL A 308 -22.96 2.42 8.31
CA VAL A 308 -24.13 1.59 8.63
C VAL A 308 -23.67 0.44 9.52
N GLY A 309 -24.21 0.31 10.70
CA GLY A 309 -23.86 -0.75 11.66
C GLY A 309 -25.10 -1.34 12.30
N ASN A 310 -24.88 -2.25 13.22
CA ASN A 310 -25.76 -3.18 13.89
C ASN A 310 -27.09 -2.64 14.49
N ASN A 311 -27.59 -1.45 14.22
CA ASN A 311 -28.90 -1.03 14.73
C ASN A 311 -29.77 -0.28 13.71
N GLY A 312 -29.47 -0.31 12.41
CA GLY A 312 -30.25 0.45 11.44
C GLY A 312 -30.32 1.96 11.75
N LYS A 313 -29.57 2.41 12.72
CA LYS A 313 -29.39 3.82 13.06
C LYS A 313 -28.20 4.33 12.27
N GLU A 314 -28.48 5.23 11.33
CA GLU A 314 -27.48 6.12 10.78
C GLU A 314 -26.66 6.70 11.95
N CYS A 315 -25.45 6.21 12.17
CA CYS A 315 -24.52 6.88 13.06
C CYS A 315 -24.15 8.21 12.38
N GLY A 316 -24.79 9.27 12.87
CA GLY A 316 -24.67 10.69 12.58
C GLY A 316 -23.86 11.12 11.38
N ASN A 317 -24.50 11.90 10.52
CA ASN A 317 -23.92 12.76 9.50
C ASN A 317 -22.55 13.29 9.90
N GLY A 318 -21.56 12.97 9.08
CA GLY A 318 -20.22 13.54 8.96
C GLY A 318 -19.78 14.61 9.97
N SER A 319 -19.37 14.22 11.16
CA SER A 319 -18.45 15.05 11.92
C SER A 319 -17.03 14.70 11.52
N VAL A 320 -16.39 15.61 10.79
CA VAL A 320 -14.95 15.69 10.65
C VAL A 320 -14.37 15.65 12.07
N VAL A 321 -13.85 14.49 12.49
CA VAL A 321 -13.11 14.43 13.74
C VAL A 321 -11.75 15.06 13.51
N ASN A 322 -11.75 16.37 13.58
CA ASN A 322 -10.57 17.18 13.82
C ASN A 322 -10.51 17.40 15.32
N GLU A 323 -10.09 16.41 16.08
CA GLU A 323 -9.65 16.66 17.45
C GLU A 323 -8.30 17.37 17.38
N GLY A 324 -8.41 18.69 17.24
CA GLY A 324 -7.29 19.61 17.39
C GLY A 324 -6.65 19.41 18.77
N LYS A 325 -5.35 19.17 18.78
CA LYS A 325 -4.52 19.30 19.96
C LYS A 325 -4.80 20.63 20.64
N LYS A 326 -5.40 20.58 21.84
CA LYS A 326 -5.25 21.62 22.84
C LYS A 326 -4.03 21.29 23.69
N GLY A 327 -3.14 22.28 23.84
CA GLY A 327 -2.06 22.29 24.81
C GLY A 327 -0.68 22.06 24.24
#